data_74362e8ed135e5dfc818d779618ca496
#
_entry.id   74362e8ed135e5dfc818d779618ca496
#
_cell.length_a   1.000
_cell.length_b   1.000
_cell.length_c   1.000
_cell.angle_alpha   90.00
_cell.angle_beta   90.00
_cell.angle_gamma   90.00
#
_symmetry.space_group_name_H-M   'P 1'
#
loop_
_entity.id
_entity.type
_entity.pdbx_description
1 polymer ?
#
loop_
_entity_poly.entity_id
_entity_poly.type
_entity_poly.pdbx_seq_one_letter_code
_entity_poly.pdbx_strand_id
1 'polypeptide(L)'
;MQKLSFLVLSISLSISVSAQTDTIYNTHSLEKIPYYEQLYRFRVWRDVDFKEKQNAVFVSPYSNIAAFIIDNLKSGSLKAYQPDDFTFHEEISAVKAIAKGDKNTAKEFNAQTDYGAGDEVAYNDKTYKATRNMTAVRQPTDPAYWRLDRSVRKLPASLAAFSEGKSYSTTDAVAFNGSKYIATDDMNGVVVPTDKSYWEESGDVQAFLTFQDIATIQVVEDVIFDKRRSRLYYDIQGFILIDPVTGINPIALVSYKDFSNLVEKLSHDKEVRVRNTVKWKNRYNPSQDMSFTDAFKLRLFHGIINKVENPDDRSILEVYTLNGRAYGESVFARWEEEMKMMEKEHNLWEY
;
A
#
# COMPACT_ATOMS: atom_id res chain seq x y z
N MET A 1 -19.97 5.81 81.79
CA MET A 1 -20.42 4.77 80.81
C MET A 1 -20.37 5.40 79.42
N GLN A 2 -19.23 5.19 78.73
CA GLN A 2 -19.05 5.68 77.31
C GLN A 2 -19.48 4.56 76.38
N LYS A 3 -20.46 4.82 75.56
CA LYS A 3 -20.89 3.91 74.51
C LYS A 3 -19.98 4.11 73.29
N LEU A 4 -19.18 3.08 72.97
CA LEU A 4 -18.33 3.05 71.80
C LEU A 4 -19.19 2.57 70.59
N SER A 5 -19.51 3.46 69.68
CA SER A 5 -20.22 3.13 68.43
C SER A 5 -19.18 2.65 67.41
N PHE A 6 -19.23 1.38 67.05
CA PHE A 6 -18.45 0.82 65.94
C PHE A 6 -19.15 1.15 64.60
N LEU A 7 -18.52 1.99 63.80
CA LEU A 7 -18.94 2.26 62.43
C LEU A 7 -18.32 1.19 61.54
N VAL A 8 -19.10 0.23 61.06
CA VAL A 8 -18.66 -0.77 60.07
C VAL A 8 -18.76 -0.13 58.69
N LEU A 9 -17.61 0.22 58.13
CA LEU A 9 -17.49 0.72 56.77
C LEU A 9 -17.43 -0.47 55.79
N SER A 10 -18.57 -0.82 55.20
CA SER A 10 -18.62 -1.83 54.12
C SER A 10 -18.11 -1.25 52.82
N ILE A 11 -16.87 -1.57 52.41
CA ILE A 11 -16.31 -1.29 51.11
C ILE A 11 -16.88 -2.33 50.15
N SER A 12 -17.87 -1.95 49.37
CA SER A 12 -18.34 -2.73 48.21
C SER A 12 -17.36 -2.59 47.06
N LEU A 13 -16.50 -3.60 46.89
CA LEU A 13 -15.62 -3.72 45.73
C LEU A 13 -16.47 -4.15 44.54
N SER A 14 -16.91 -3.21 43.72
CA SER A 14 -17.55 -3.52 42.44
C SER A 14 -16.47 -3.99 41.46
N ILE A 15 -16.29 -5.30 41.36
CA ILE A 15 -15.50 -5.93 40.28
C ILE A 15 -16.35 -5.80 39.03
N SER A 16 -15.98 -4.87 38.14
CA SER A 16 -16.51 -4.82 36.77
C SER A 16 -15.93 -6.02 36.01
N VAL A 17 -16.64 -7.14 36.04
CA VAL A 17 -16.36 -8.22 35.09
C VAL A 17 -16.76 -7.71 33.72
N SER A 18 -15.79 -7.25 32.95
CA SER A 18 -15.96 -7.11 31.50
C SER A 18 -16.17 -8.51 30.96
N ALA A 19 -17.42 -8.89 30.73
CA ALA A 19 -17.72 -10.08 29.97
C ALA A 19 -17.12 -9.83 28.57
N GLN A 20 -16.01 -10.50 28.31
CA GLN A 20 -15.47 -10.63 26.96
C GLN A 20 -16.56 -11.37 26.18
N THR A 21 -17.37 -10.62 25.42
CA THR A 21 -18.33 -11.23 24.51
C THR A 21 -17.48 -11.87 23.42
N ASP A 22 -17.28 -13.19 23.51
CA ASP A 22 -16.69 -13.95 22.42
C ASP A 22 -17.50 -13.62 21.17
N THR A 23 -16.87 -12.93 20.23
CA THR A 23 -17.52 -12.55 18.99
C THR A 23 -17.74 -13.83 18.20
N ILE A 24 -19.00 -14.16 18.00
CA ILE A 24 -19.42 -15.40 17.32
C ILE A 24 -19.05 -15.38 15.82
N TYR A 25 -18.76 -14.20 15.29
CA TYR A 25 -18.42 -13.96 13.87
C TYR A 25 -17.30 -12.92 13.76
N ASN A 26 -16.68 -12.84 12.61
CA ASN A 26 -15.67 -11.81 12.32
C ASN A 26 -16.31 -10.42 12.28
N THR A 27 -15.91 -9.53 13.18
CA THR A 27 -16.44 -8.15 13.29
C THR A 27 -16.03 -7.25 12.11
N HIS A 28 -15.00 -7.62 11.37
CA HIS A 28 -14.49 -6.88 10.21
C HIS A 28 -15.13 -7.30 8.89
N SER A 29 -15.90 -8.38 8.90
CA SER A 29 -16.67 -8.85 7.75
C SER A 29 -17.93 -8.02 7.52
N LEU A 30 -18.29 -7.83 6.25
CA LEU A 30 -19.62 -7.30 5.89
C LEU A 30 -20.71 -8.34 6.11
N GLU A 31 -20.43 -9.61 5.79
CA GLU A 31 -21.34 -10.73 5.98
C GLU A 31 -21.02 -11.43 7.30
N LYS A 32 -22.00 -11.48 8.19
CA LYS A 32 -21.84 -12.05 9.53
C LYS A 32 -22.14 -13.54 9.51
N ILE A 33 -21.16 -14.36 9.10
CA ILE A 33 -21.26 -15.82 9.13
C ILE A 33 -20.67 -16.31 10.45
N PRO A 34 -21.49 -16.90 11.34
CA PRO A 34 -20.97 -17.41 12.62
C PRO A 34 -19.92 -18.50 12.43
N TYR A 35 -18.89 -18.50 13.26
CA TYR A 35 -17.78 -19.47 13.16
C TYR A 35 -18.27 -20.93 13.23
N TYR A 36 -19.29 -21.22 14.00
CA TYR A 36 -19.86 -22.57 14.12
C TYR A 36 -20.65 -23.01 12.88
N GLU A 37 -21.05 -22.08 12.00
CA GLU A 37 -21.68 -22.37 10.69
C GLU A 37 -20.66 -22.57 9.57
N GLN A 38 -19.40 -22.20 9.78
CA GLN A 38 -18.32 -22.35 8.82
C GLN A 38 -17.81 -23.80 8.81
N LEU A 39 -17.86 -24.47 7.66
CA LEU A 39 -17.27 -25.80 7.50
C LEU A 39 -15.76 -25.72 7.39
N TYR A 40 -15.28 -24.74 6.60
CA TYR A 40 -13.89 -24.37 6.49
C TYR A 40 -13.78 -22.88 6.20
N ARG A 41 -12.61 -22.32 6.52
CA ARG A 41 -12.20 -20.98 6.15
C ARG A 41 -10.70 -21.00 5.90
N PHE A 42 -10.27 -20.32 4.84
CA PHE A 42 -8.87 -20.05 4.55
C PHE A 42 -8.75 -18.71 3.82
N ARG A 43 -7.61 -18.06 3.93
CA ARG A 43 -7.36 -16.74 3.37
C ARG A 43 -6.65 -16.82 2.03
N VAL A 44 -7.05 -15.93 1.12
CA VAL A 44 -6.50 -15.83 -0.23
C VAL A 44 -6.15 -14.38 -0.51
N TRP A 45 -5.01 -14.16 -1.12
CA TRP A 45 -4.55 -12.88 -1.63
C TRP A 45 -4.62 -12.91 -3.14
N ARG A 46 -5.36 -11.97 -3.70
CA ARG A 46 -5.65 -11.91 -5.13
C ARG A 46 -5.19 -10.59 -5.71
N ASP A 47 -4.28 -10.63 -6.68
CA ASP A 47 -3.78 -9.45 -7.37
C ASP A 47 -4.79 -9.02 -8.44
N VAL A 48 -5.22 -7.77 -8.38
CA VAL A 48 -6.12 -7.13 -9.33
C VAL A 48 -5.33 -6.08 -10.09
N ASP A 49 -4.93 -6.38 -11.32
CA ASP A 49 -4.18 -5.46 -12.20
C ASP A 49 -5.17 -4.57 -12.97
N PHE A 50 -5.06 -3.27 -12.77
CA PHE A 50 -5.91 -2.27 -13.44
C PHE A 50 -5.56 -2.05 -14.91
N LYS A 51 -4.43 -2.56 -15.40
CA LYS A 51 -4.07 -2.55 -16.83
C LYS A 51 -4.89 -3.54 -17.64
N GLU A 52 -5.47 -4.54 -16.99
CA GLU A 52 -6.35 -5.49 -17.65
C GLU A 52 -7.65 -4.82 -18.09
N LYS A 53 -8.12 -5.19 -19.29
CA LYS A 53 -9.33 -4.61 -19.89
C LYS A 53 -10.58 -4.74 -19.01
N GLN A 54 -10.70 -5.84 -18.29
CA GLN A 54 -11.82 -6.10 -17.38
C GLN A 54 -11.81 -5.15 -16.18
N ASN A 55 -10.62 -4.85 -15.65
CA ASN A 55 -10.43 -4.03 -14.47
C ASN A 55 -10.34 -2.53 -14.80
N ALA A 56 -10.14 -2.16 -16.06
CA ALA A 56 -9.99 -0.76 -16.48
C ALA A 56 -11.20 0.14 -16.12
N VAL A 57 -12.34 -0.47 -15.83
CA VAL A 57 -13.53 0.26 -15.37
C VAL A 57 -13.35 0.85 -13.97
N PHE A 58 -12.57 0.18 -13.10
CA PHE A 58 -12.28 0.66 -11.74
C PHE A 58 -11.38 1.90 -11.70
N VAL A 59 -10.68 2.20 -12.80
CA VAL A 59 -9.77 3.36 -12.92
C VAL A 59 -10.19 4.31 -14.04
N SER A 60 -11.50 4.50 -14.18
CA SER A 60 -12.03 5.44 -15.16
C SER A 60 -11.72 6.90 -14.77
N PRO A 61 -11.67 7.87 -15.73
CA PRO A 61 -11.32 9.26 -15.44
C PRO A 61 -12.21 9.96 -14.39
N TYR A 62 -13.45 9.50 -14.22
CA TYR A 62 -14.41 10.11 -13.30
C TYR A 62 -14.64 9.30 -12.02
N SER A 63 -14.17 8.07 -11.99
CA SER A 63 -14.37 7.14 -10.89
C SER A 63 -13.18 6.20 -10.85
N ASN A 64 -12.19 6.54 -10.03
CA ASN A 64 -10.95 5.82 -9.92
C ASN A 64 -10.75 5.33 -8.49
N ILE A 65 -10.76 4.01 -8.29
CA ILE A 65 -10.63 3.41 -6.97
C ILE A 65 -9.27 3.70 -6.31
N ALA A 66 -8.18 3.73 -7.09
CA ALA A 66 -6.87 4.05 -6.56
C ALA A 66 -6.80 5.51 -6.07
N ALA A 67 -7.35 6.46 -6.86
CA ALA A 67 -7.47 7.84 -6.44
C ALA A 67 -8.36 7.96 -5.20
N PHE A 68 -9.47 7.26 -5.17
CA PHE A 68 -10.38 7.25 -4.03
C PHE A 68 -9.70 6.79 -2.74
N ILE A 69 -8.98 5.68 -2.77
CA ILE A 69 -8.26 5.16 -1.60
C ILE A 69 -7.21 6.17 -1.15
N ILE A 70 -6.35 6.66 -2.05
CA ILE A 70 -5.26 7.60 -1.71
C ILE A 70 -5.81 8.90 -1.14
N ASP A 71 -6.81 9.51 -1.76
CA ASP A 71 -7.36 10.79 -1.32
C ASP A 71 -8.03 10.67 0.05
N ASN A 72 -8.69 9.53 0.32
CA ASN A 72 -9.32 9.29 1.61
C ASN A 72 -8.33 8.87 2.71
N LEU A 73 -7.19 8.27 2.36
CA LEU A 73 -6.07 8.09 3.28
C LEU A 73 -5.44 9.44 3.64
N LYS A 74 -5.23 10.34 2.66
CA LYS A 74 -4.72 11.70 2.90
C LYS A 74 -5.63 12.53 3.78
N SER A 75 -6.93 12.45 3.58
CA SER A 75 -7.94 13.17 4.39
C SER A 75 -8.19 12.56 5.76
N GLY A 76 -7.67 11.35 6.04
CA GLY A 76 -7.95 10.60 7.27
C GLY A 76 -9.35 9.99 7.33
N SER A 77 -10.09 10.00 6.21
CA SER A 77 -11.42 9.36 6.12
C SER A 77 -11.32 7.84 6.05
N LEU A 78 -10.22 7.32 5.55
CA LEU A 78 -9.80 5.91 5.62
C LEU A 78 -8.56 5.80 6.49
N LYS A 79 -8.43 4.69 7.19
CA LYS A 79 -7.27 4.33 7.98
C LYS A 79 -6.43 3.31 7.24
N ALA A 80 -5.12 3.40 7.44
CA ALA A 80 -4.16 2.45 6.94
C ALA A 80 -3.61 1.61 8.09
N TYR A 81 -3.41 0.33 7.85
CA TYR A 81 -2.90 -0.64 8.81
C TYR A 81 -1.66 -1.35 8.26
N GLN A 82 -0.91 -2.02 9.13
CA GLN A 82 0.18 -2.88 8.69
C GLN A 82 -0.36 -3.94 7.70
N PRO A 83 0.38 -4.27 6.64
CA PRO A 83 -0.12 -5.14 5.57
C PRO A 83 -0.52 -6.56 6.00
N ASP A 84 -0.01 -7.03 7.11
CA ASP A 84 -0.25 -8.34 7.72
C ASP A 84 -1.20 -8.31 8.92
N ASP A 85 -1.61 -7.11 9.36
CA ASP A 85 -2.54 -6.96 10.49
C ASP A 85 -4.01 -7.00 10.06
N PHE A 86 -4.57 -8.19 9.91
CA PHE A 86 -6.00 -8.39 9.65
C PHE A 86 -6.90 -8.29 10.88
N THR A 87 -6.33 -7.89 12.01
CA THR A 87 -7.09 -7.53 13.21
C THR A 87 -7.39 -6.02 13.25
N PHE A 88 -6.75 -5.25 12.37
CA PHE A 88 -6.91 -3.80 12.23
C PHE A 88 -6.64 -3.02 13.53
N HIS A 89 -5.59 -3.43 14.25
CA HIS A 89 -5.15 -2.76 15.48
C HIS A 89 -3.89 -1.92 15.26
N GLU A 90 -3.01 -2.36 14.36
CA GLU A 90 -1.73 -1.70 14.08
C GLU A 90 -1.88 -0.63 13.00
N GLU A 91 -2.44 0.52 13.39
CA GLU A 91 -2.62 1.66 12.49
C GLU A 91 -1.28 2.29 12.14
N ILE A 92 -1.05 2.56 10.87
CA ILE A 92 0.09 3.32 10.37
C ILE A 92 -0.34 4.72 9.95
N SER A 93 0.57 5.69 10.06
CA SER A 93 0.23 7.06 9.64
C SER A 93 -0.07 7.10 8.14
N ALA A 94 -1.06 7.91 7.74
CA ALA A 94 -1.41 8.12 6.34
C ALA A 94 -0.20 8.52 5.49
N VAL A 95 0.67 9.36 6.03
CA VAL A 95 1.92 9.79 5.39
C VAL A 95 2.82 8.61 5.04
N LYS A 96 2.99 7.63 5.97
CA LYS A 96 3.77 6.42 5.74
C LYS A 96 3.09 5.50 4.72
N ALA A 97 1.76 5.39 4.81
CA ALA A 97 0.96 4.51 3.94
C ALA A 97 0.98 4.92 2.46
N ILE A 98 1.14 6.21 2.17
CA ILE A 98 1.15 6.74 0.81
C ILE A 98 2.51 7.28 0.38
N ALA A 99 3.54 7.16 1.23
CA ALA A 99 4.90 7.52 0.85
C ALA A 99 5.34 6.58 -0.27
N LYS A 100 5.82 7.14 -1.38
CA LYS A 100 6.58 6.34 -2.35
C LYS A 100 7.77 5.76 -1.61
N GLY A 101 7.94 4.45 -1.71
CA GLY A 101 9.12 3.80 -1.20
C GLY A 101 10.36 4.56 -1.69
N ASP A 102 11.28 4.82 -0.79
CA ASP A 102 12.55 5.41 -1.17
C ASP A 102 13.13 4.56 -2.30
N LYS A 103 13.26 5.11 -3.50
CA LYS A 103 14.08 4.51 -4.57
C LYS A 103 15.54 4.34 -4.14
N ASN A 104 15.87 4.76 -2.94
CA ASN A 104 17.18 4.68 -2.30
C ASN A 104 17.51 3.27 -1.81
N THR A 105 17.23 2.26 -2.63
CA THR A 105 17.89 0.96 -2.53
C THR A 105 19.14 0.89 -3.42
N ALA A 106 19.67 2.03 -3.84
CA ALA A 106 20.99 2.05 -4.44
C ALA A 106 21.96 1.44 -3.44
N LYS A 107 22.56 0.31 -3.81
CA LYS A 107 23.56 -0.38 -2.99
C LYS A 107 24.70 0.61 -2.74
N GLU A 108 25.27 0.58 -1.54
CA GLU A 108 26.46 1.37 -1.28
C GLU A 108 27.54 1.05 -2.30
N PHE A 109 28.22 2.09 -2.78
CA PHE A 109 29.32 1.95 -3.72
C PHE A 109 30.40 1.04 -3.12
N ASN A 110 30.76 0.02 -3.86
CA ASN A 110 31.86 -0.87 -3.50
C ASN A 110 32.94 -0.83 -4.57
N ALA A 111 34.16 -0.43 -4.17
CA ALA A 111 35.30 -0.32 -5.05
C ALA A 111 35.78 -1.64 -5.66
N GLN A 112 35.23 -2.77 -5.29
CA GLN A 112 35.61 -4.11 -5.76
C GLN A 112 34.53 -4.76 -6.65
N THR A 113 33.47 -4.03 -6.97
CA THR A 113 32.35 -4.55 -7.76
C THR A 113 32.33 -3.90 -9.13
N ASP A 114 32.21 -4.69 -10.19
CA ASP A 114 32.00 -4.19 -11.54
C ASP A 114 30.59 -3.62 -11.67
N TYR A 115 30.46 -2.49 -12.37
CA TYR A 115 29.19 -1.83 -12.59
C TYR A 115 28.86 -1.76 -14.08
N GLY A 116 27.62 -2.08 -14.41
CA GLY A 116 27.04 -1.95 -15.75
C GLY A 116 26.44 -0.56 -15.99
N ALA A 117 26.31 -0.19 -17.25
CA ALA A 117 25.61 1.03 -17.63
C ALA A 117 24.16 0.96 -17.09
N GLY A 118 23.77 1.99 -16.34
CA GLY A 118 22.45 2.04 -15.69
C GLY A 118 22.42 1.62 -14.23
N ASP A 119 23.48 1.02 -13.68
CA ASP A 119 23.54 0.67 -12.27
C ASP A 119 23.54 1.92 -11.40
N GLU A 120 22.83 1.84 -10.29
CA GLU A 120 22.69 2.93 -9.31
C GLU A 120 23.42 2.58 -8.03
N VAL A 121 24.23 3.52 -7.53
CA VAL A 121 24.98 3.37 -6.29
C VAL A 121 24.82 4.59 -5.38
N ALA A 122 24.79 4.34 -4.08
CA ALA A 122 24.84 5.38 -3.07
C ALA A 122 26.32 5.64 -2.68
N TYR A 123 26.72 6.90 -2.69
CA TYR A 123 28.07 7.33 -2.28
C TYR A 123 28.01 8.75 -1.70
N ASN A 124 28.51 8.93 -0.48
CA ASN A 124 28.48 10.22 0.24
C ASN A 124 27.08 10.88 0.23
N ASP A 125 26.05 10.15 0.65
CA ASP A 125 24.65 10.58 0.72
C ASP A 125 24.03 11.02 -0.63
N LYS A 126 24.67 10.67 -1.72
CA LYS A 126 24.22 10.97 -3.09
C LYS A 126 24.07 9.67 -3.87
N THR A 127 23.10 9.65 -4.78
CA THR A 127 22.93 8.52 -5.70
C THR A 127 23.55 8.85 -7.03
N TYR A 128 24.33 7.92 -7.55
CA TYR A 128 25.01 8.04 -8.86
C TYR A 128 24.54 6.90 -9.75
N LYS A 129 24.38 7.22 -11.03
CA LYS A 129 24.06 6.24 -12.08
C LYS A 129 25.24 6.06 -13.01
N ALA A 130 25.62 4.82 -13.23
CA ALA A 130 26.69 4.48 -14.16
C ALA A 130 26.26 4.79 -15.59
N THR A 131 27.09 5.53 -16.33
CA THR A 131 26.83 5.90 -17.73
C THR A 131 27.32 4.87 -18.73
N ARG A 132 28.23 3.99 -18.31
CA ARG A 132 28.82 2.93 -19.11
C ARG A 132 29.26 1.75 -18.25
N ASN A 133 29.55 0.61 -18.88
CA ASN A 133 30.08 -0.54 -18.18
C ASN A 133 31.51 -0.24 -17.68
N MET A 134 31.80 -0.65 -16.46
CA MET A 134 33.09 -0.44 -15.78
C MET A 134 33.62 -1.76 -15.28
N THR A 135 34.79 -2.14 -15.77
CA THR A 135 35.57 -3.30 -15.27
C THR A 135 36.68 -2.88 -14.31
N ALA A 136 37.09 -1.61 -14.34
CA ALA A 136 38.00 -1.00 -13.38
C ALA A 136 37.23 0.04 -12.57
N VAL A 137 37.13 -0.20 -11.29
CA VAL A 137 36.29 0.60 -10.39
C VAL A 137 36.73 2.06 -10.35
N ARG A 138 35.86 2.92 -10.83
CA ARG A 138 36.01 4.38 -10.75
C ARG A 138 35.06 4.92 -9.68
N GLN A 139 35.56 5.85 -8.89
CA GLN A 139 34.74 6.48 -7.86
C GLN A 139 33.53 7.19 -8.46
N PRO A 140 32.37 7.21 -7.79
CA PRO A 140 31.16 7.89 -8.28
C PRO A 140 31.30 9.38 -8.54
N THR A 141 32.38 10.00 -8.08
CA THR A 141 32.74 11.39 -8.34
C THR A 141 33.35 11.63 -9.71
N ASP A 142 33.70 10.57 -10.46
CA ASP A 142 34.24 10.70 -11.83
C ASP A 142 33.11 10.92 -12.85
N PRO A 143 32.96 12.14 -13.40
CA PRO A 143 31.87 12.47 -14.30
C PRO A 143 31.94 11.75 -15.66
N ALA A 144 33.08 11.13 -16.00
CA ALA A 144 33.25 10.36 -17.23
C ALA A 144 32.52 9.00 -17.16
N TYR A 145 32.30 8.48 -15.98
CA TYR A 145 31.71 7.17 -15.73
C TYR A 145 30.39 7.23 -14.96
N TRP A 146 30.19 8.25 -14.18
CA TRP A 146 29.05 8.40 -13.31
C TRP A 146 28.31 9.70 -13.55
N ARG A 147 27.00 9.63 -13.46
CA ARG A 147 26.13 10.79 -13.48
C ARG A 147 25.39 10.88 -12.16
N LEU A 148 25.39 12.04 -11.54
CA LEU A 148 24.57 12.28 -10.35
C LEU A 148 23.09 12.08 -10.72
N ASP A 149 22.42 11.17 -10.03
CA ASP A 149 20.98 11.02 -10.16
C ASP A 149 20.29 11.99 -9.21
N ARG A 150 19.73 13.05 -9.77
CA ARG A 150 19.02 14.09 -9.02
C ARG A 150 17.61 13.65 -8.61
N SER A 151 17.08 12.58 -9.21
CA SER A 151 15.70 12.12 -8.98
C SER A 151 15.52 11.41 -7.62
N VAL A 152 16.61 11.08 -6.93
CA VAL A 152 16.62 10.21 -5.74
C VAL A 152 17.39 10.86 -4.59
N ARG A 153 17.13 12.13 -4.31
CA ARG A 153 17.88 12.82 -3.25
C ARG A 153 17.09 12.86 -1.95
N LYS A 154 17.58 12.14 -0.95
CA LYS A 154 17.16 12.32 0.43
C LYS A 154 17.94 13.48 1.05
N LEU A 155 17.30 14.62 1.23
CA LEU A 155 17.92 15.73 1.94
C LEU A 155 17.93 15.44 3.44
N PRO A 156 19.04 15.79 4.16
CA PRO A 156 19.09 15.63 5.60
C PRO A 156 17.96 16.42 6.28
N ALA A 157 17.50 15.92 7.43
CA ALA A 157 16.41 16.53 8.19
C ALA A 157 16.74 17.99 8.60
N SER A 158 18.02 18.29 8.85
CA SER A 158 18.49 19.64 9.13
C SER A 158 19.49 20.10 8.07
N LEU A 159 19.10 21.08 7.27
CA LEU A 159 19.98 21.75 6.33
C LEU A 159 20.56 23.05 6.97
N ALA A 160 21.77 23.38 6.55
CA ALA A 160 22.34 24.71 6.90
C ALA A 160 21.46 25.81 6.29
N ALA A 161 21.24 26.87 7.02
CA ALA A 161 20.56 28.04 6.49
C ALA A 161 21.39 28.65 5.35
N PHE A 162 20.69 29.18 4.33
CA PHE A 162 21.34 29.97 3.28
C PHE A 162 22.10 31.15 3.89
N SER A 163 23.32 31.38 3.44
CA SER A 163 24.16 32.49 3.87
C SER A 163 24.59 33.32 2.67
N GLU A 164 24.27 34.60 2.70
CA GLU A 164 24.78 35.56 1.71
C GLU A 164 26.29 35.62 1.78
N GLY A 165 26.97 35.51 0.66
CA GLY A 165 28.44 35.57 0.56
C GLY A 165 29.16 34.22 0.65
N LYS A 166 28.44 33.11 0.78
CA LYS A 166 28.99 31.77 0.61
C LYS A 166 28.85 31.31 -0.81
N SER A 167 29.90 30.71 -1.39
CA SER A 167 29.82 30.03 -2.69
C SER A 167 29.15 28.71 -2.50
N TYR A 168 28.27 28.37 -3.44
CA TYR A 168 27.55 27.10 -3.48
C TYR A 168 27.87 26.38 -4.79
N SER A 169 28.14 25.10 -4.66
CA SER A 169 28.38 24.23 -5.81
C SER A 169 27.13 23.48 -6.23
N THR A 170 27.08 23.07 -7.47
CA THR A 170 26.05 22.19 -7.98
C THR A 170 25.80 21.05 -7.00
N THR A 171 24.55 20.88 -6.54
CA THR A 171 24.13 19.90 -5.53
C THR A 171 24.20 20.31 -4.07
N ASP A 172 24.76 21.48 -3.72
CA ASP A 172 24.64 21.97 -2.36
C ASP A 172 23.18 22.22 -2.00
N ALA A 173 22.81 21.90 -0.78
CA ALA A 173 21.44 22.08 -0.31
C ALA A 173 21.41 23.02 0.89
N VAL A 174 20.43 23.93 0.87
CA VAL A 174 20.25 24.95 1.91
C VAL A 174 18.79 25.07 2.31
N ALA A 175 18.54 25.51 3.54
CA ALA A 175 17.22 25.94 4.00
C ALA A 175 17.09 27.45 3.84
N PHE A 176 16.00 27.92 3.24
CA PHE A 176 15.69 29.34 3.06
C PHE A 176 14.18 29.57 3.18
N ASN A 177 13.77 30.52 4.03
CA ASN A 177 12.35 30.83 4.28
C ASN A 177 11.42 29.63 4.54
N GLY A 178 11.93 28.61 5.23
CA GLY A 178 11.16 27.41 5.56
C GLY A 178 11.09 26.36 4.45
N SER A 179 11.58 26.67 3.27
CA SER A 179 11.74 25.72 2.15
C SER A 179 13.19 25.25 2.00
N LYS A 180 13.40 24.14 1.34
CA LYS A 180 14.72 23.57 1.03
C LYS A 180 15.02 23.76 -0.45
N TYR A 181 16.22 24.18 -0.75
CA TYR A 181 16.67 24.45 -2.10
C TYR A 181 17.95 23.68 -2.41
N ILE A 182 18.10 23.25 -3.65
CA ILE A 182 19.31 22.59 -4.16
C ILE A 182 19.89 23.46 -5.27
N ALA A 183 21.19 23.71 -5.20
CA ALA A 183 21.91 24.39 -6.26
C ALA A 183 21.96 23.52 -7.52
N THR A 184 21.52 24.06 -8.66
CA THR A 184 21.53 23.40 -9.96
C THR A 184 22.80 23.67 -10.75
N ASP A 185 23.52 24.75 -10.39
CA ASP A 185 24.77 25.16 -11.01
C ASP A 185 25.75 25.70 -9.96
N ASP A 186 27.04 25.80 -10.32
CA ASP A 186 28.06 26.38 -9.47
C ASP A 186 27.90 27.89 -9.42
N MET A 187 27.83 28.44 -8.21
CA MET A 187 27.61 29.87 -7.99
C MET A 187 28.80 30.51 -7.32
N ASN A 188 29.41 31.47 -8.03
CA ASN A 188 30.45 32.36 -7.51
C ASN A 188 29.83 33.73 -7.17
N GLY A 189 28.87 33.73 -6.25
CA GLY A 189 28.24 35.01 -5.84
C GLY A 189 26.90 34.80 -5.15
N VAL A 190 26.31 35.91 -4.70
CA VAL A 190 25.06 35.90 -3.96
C VAL A 190 23.88 35.72 -4.92
N VAL A 191 23.44 34.45 -5.13
CA VAL A 191 22.20 34.18 -5.82
C VAL A 191 21.22 33.63 -4.81
N VAL A 192 20.12 34.35 -4.58
CA VAL A 192 19.10 34.00 -3.59
C VAL A 192 18.38 32.69 -4.05
N PRO A 193 18.06 31.77 -3.12
CA PRO A 193 17.41 30.51 -3.46
C PRO A 193 16.06 30.59 -4.21
N THR A 194 15.47 31.76 -4.31
CA THR A 194 14.27 32.02 -5.11
C THR A 194 14.53 32.12 -6.62
N ASP A 195 15.78 32.22 -7.04
CA ASP A 195 16.14 32.26 -8.46
C ASP A 195 16.19 30.84 -9.06
N LYS A 196 15.16 30.51 -9.83
CA LYS A 196 14.98 29.20 -10.46
C LYS A 196 16.04 28.84 -11.51
N SER A 197 16.89 29.81 -11.92
CA SER A 197 17.97 29.54 -12.86
C SER A 197 19.13 28.79 -12.19
N TYR A 198 19.31 28.98 -10.89
CA TYR A 198 20.41 28.42 -10.11
C TYR A 198 19.96 27.53 -8.97
N TRP A 199 18.69 27.62 -8.59
CA TRP A 199 18.16 26.85 -7.49
C TRP A 199 16.88 26.12 -7.86
N GLU A 200 16.78 24.89 -7.45
CA GLU A 200 15.56 24.09 -7.53
C GLU A 200 15.00 23.95 -6.11
N GLU A 201 13.74 24.33 -5.93
CA GLU A 201 13.05 24.10 -4.67
C GLU A 201 12.87 22.58 -4.51
N SER A 202 13.64 22.04 -3.59
CA SER A 202 13.48 20.66 -3.15
C SER A 202 12.63 20.72 -1.89
N GLY A 203 11.35 20.70 -2.05
CA GLY A 203 10.51 20.38 -0.90
C GLY A 203 10.99 19.05 -0.31
N ASP A 204 10.84 18.85 1.00
CA ASP A 204 10.66 17.52 1.55
C ASP A 204 9.32 16.99 0.99
N VAL A 205 9.23 16.91 -0.28
CA VAL A 205 8.20 16.16 -0.95
C VAL A 205 8.67 14.73 -0.81
N GLN A 206 8.39 14.17 0.34
CA GLN A 206 8.17 12.75 0.38
C GLN A 206 7.25 12.51 -0.82
N ALA A 207 7.77 11.88 -1.87
CA ALA A 207 6.97 11.67 -3.07
C ALA A 207 5.81 10.79 -2.66
N PHE A 208 4.64 11.36 -2.63
CA PHE A 208 3.43 10.63 -2.30
C PHE A 208 2.96 9.83 -3.50
N LEU A 209 2.42 8.68 -3.24
CA LEU A 209 1.74 7.88 -4.25
C LEU A 209 0.61 8.72 -4.87
N THR A 210 0.56 8.68 -6.18
CA THR A 210 -0.57 9.18 -6.96
C THR A 210 -1.35 7.97 -7.49
N PHE A 211 -2.58 8.20 -7.92
CA PHE A 211 -3.38 7.13 -8.52
C PHE A 211 -2.72 6.51 -9.79
N GLN A 212 -1.84 7.25 -10.46
CA GLN A 212 -1.09 6.76 -11.62
C GLN A 212 0.00 5.76 -11.25
N ASP A 213 0.48 5.83 -10.03
CA ASP A 213 1.49 4.92 -9.52
C ASP A 213 0.91 3.54 -9.17
N ILE A 214 -0.37 3.48 -8.78
CA ILE A 214 -1.03 2.23 -8.38
C ILE A 214 -1.58 1.51 -9.62
N ALA A 215 -0.82 0.56 -10.12
CA ALA A 215 -1.24 -0.31 -11.21
C ALA A 215 -2.01 -1.55 -10.71
N THR A 216 -1.73 -1.99 -9.50
CA THR A 216 -2.27 -3.22 -8.93
C THR A 216 -2.65 -2.99 -7.47
N ILE A 217 -3.79 -3.52 -7.07
CA ILE A 217 -4.15 -3.71 -5.66
C ILE A 217 -4.27 -5.19 -5.37
N GLN A 218 -3.97 -5.58 -4.14
CA GLN A 218 -4.19 -6.95 -3.71
C GLN A 218 -5.45 -7.01 -2.84
N VAL A 219 -6.41 -7.79 -3.29
CA VAL A 219 -7.64 -8.07 -2.55
C VAL A 219 -7.39 -9.25 -1.62
N VAL A 220 -7.60 -9.06 -0.33
CA VAL A 220 -7.50 -10.11 0.66
C VAL A 220 -8.90 -10.56 1.02
N GLU A 221 -9.16 -11.84 0.84
CA GLU A 221 -10.47 -12.43 1.05
C GLU A 221 -10.38 -13.73 1.85
N ASP A 222 -11.32 -13.91 2.76
CA ASP A 222 -11.53 -15.20 3.44
C ASP A 222 -12.54 -16.01 2.63
N VAL A 223 -12.12 -17.17 2.18
CA VAL A 223 -12.97 -18.13 1.47
C VAL A 223 -13.66 -19.00 2.52
N ILE A 224 -14.98 -18.85 2.67
CA ILE A 224 -15.76 -19.46 3.73
C ILE A 224 -16.85 -20.35 3.12
N PHE A 225 -16.92 -21.60 3.53
CA PHE A 225 -18.06 -22.44 3.21
C PHE A 225 -19.08 -22.45 4.37
N ASP A 226 -20.27 -21.88 4.09
CA ASP A 226 -21.38 -21.84 5.03
C ASP A 226 -22.19 -23.14 4.97
N LYS A 227 -22.11 -23.95 6.04
CA LYS A 227 -22.83 -25.23 6.15
C LYS A 227 -24.35 -25.06 6.07
N ARG A 228 -24.86 -23.98 6.67
CA ARG A 228 -26.30 -23.76 6.76
C ARG A 228 -26.93 -23.41 5.42
N ARG A 229 -26.22 -22.61 4.61
CA ARG A 229 -26.68 -22.17 3.30
C ARG A 229 -26.12 -23.04 2.17
N SER A 230 -25.20 -23.95 2.50
CA SER A 230 -24.50 -24.82 1.54
C SER A 230 -23.91 -24.03 0.36
N ARG A 231 -23.17 -22.96 0.64
CA ARG A 231 -22.55 -22.14 -0.41
C ARG A 231 -21.22 -21.54 0.03
N LEU A 232 -20.39 -21.28 -0.96
CA LEU A 232 -19.11 -20.62 -0.80
C LEU A 232 -19.30 -19.10 -0.78
N TYR A 233 -18.66 -18.43 0.18
CA TYR A 233 -18.57 -16.99 0.30
C TYR A 233 -17.13 -16.55 0.19
N TYR A 234 -16.94 -15.45 -0.53
CA TYR A 234 -15.67 -14.74 -0.59
C TYR A 234 -15.83 -13.45 0.21
N ASP A 235 -15.40 -13.49 1.45
CA ASP A 235 -15.52 -12.39 2.40
C ASP A 235 -14.29 -11.50 2.31
N ILE A 236 -14.40 -10.36 1.62
CA ILE A 236 -13.28 -9.44 1.43
C ILE A 236 -12.96 -8.77 2.76
N GLN A 237 -11.73 -8.93 3.24
CA GLN A 237 -11.23 -8.35 4.47
C GLN A 237 -10.62 -6.96 4.23
N GLY A 238 -9.86 -6.80 3.16
CA GLY A 238 -9.19 -5.53 2.87
C GLY A 238 -8.52 -5.47 1.52
N PHE A 239 -7.98 -4.28 1.25
CA PHE A 239 -7.15 -3.99 0.11
C PHE A 239 -5.73 -3.68 0.56
N ILE A 240 -4.76 -4.37 0.01
CA ILE A 240 -3.35 -4.05 0.22
C ILE A 240 -2.86 -3.22 -0.97
N LEU A 241 -2.29 -2.08 -0.66
CA LEU A 241 -1.58 -1.26 -1.64
C LEU A 241 -0.19 -1.86 -1.87
N ILE A 242 0.15 -2.08 -3.13
CA ILE A 242 1.44 -2.63 -3.54
C ILE A 242 2.36 -1.49 -3.98
N ASP A 243 3.62 -1.55 -3.56
CA ASP A 243 4.63 -0.58 -3.95
C ASP A 243 4.84 -0.59 -5.46
N PRO A 244 4.62 0.55 -6.14
CA PRO A 244 4.77 0.63 -7.60
C PRO A 244 6.21 0.46 -8.07
N VAL A 245 7.19 0.62 -7.19
CA VAL A 245 8.62 0.50 -7.52
C VAL A 245 9.04 -0.95 -7.59
N THR A 246 8.65 -1.73 -6.59
CA THR A 246 8.97 -3.17 -6.53
C THR A 246 7.95 -4.04 -7.23
N GLY A 247 6.68 -3.57 -7.29
CA GLY A 247 5.56 -4.34 -7.82
C GLY A 247 5.13 -5.54 -6.96
N ILE A 248 5.78 -5.74 -5.82
CA ILE A 248 5.60 -6.94 -4.97
C ILE A 248 5.37 -6.55 -3.51
N ASN A 249 6.11 -5.56 -3.01
CA ASN A 249 6.10 -5.24 -1.58
C ASN A 249 4.78 -4.59 -1.15
N PRO A 250 4.12 -5.12 -0.13
CA PRO A 250 2.92 -4.50 0.43
C PRO A 250 3.29 -3.25 1.24
N ILE A 251 2.55 -2.16 1.05
CA ILE A 251 2.78 -0.88 1.73
C ILE A 251 1.82 -0.71 2.90
N ALA A 252 0.53 -0.89 2.65
CA ALA A 252 -0.52 -0.63 3.61
C ALA A 252 -1.74 -1.49 3.33
N LEU A 253 -2.42 -1.89 4.39
CA LEU A 253 -3.73 -2.55 4.36
C LEU A 253 -4.82 -1.52 4.66
N VAL A 254 -5.88 -1.53 3.87
CA VAL A 254 -7.11 -0.74 4.09
C VAL A 254 -8.26 -1.69 4.37
N SER A 255 -8.99 -1.47 5.46
CA SER A 255 -10.16 -2.27 5.82
C SER A 255 -11.26 -2.16 4.76
N TYR A 256 -11.73 -3.29 4.23
CA TYR A 256 -12.82 -3.31 3.27
C TYR A 256 -14.15 -2.85 3.88
N LYS A 257 -14.36 -3.10 5.16
CA LYS A 257 -15.53 -2.64 5.87
C LYS A 257 -15.57 -1.11 5.96
N ASP A 258 -14.45 -0.48 6.31
CA ASP A 258 -14.37 0.98 6.38
C ASP A 258 -14.49 1.61 5.00
N PHE A 259 -13.84 1.01 3.99
CA PHE A 259 -14.02 1.39 2.59
C PHE A 259 -15.49 1.30 2.16
N SER A 260 -16.17 0.20 2.45
CA SER A 260 -17.57 -0.01 2.11
C SER A 260 -18.49 1.02 2.77
N ASN A 261 -18.30 1.28 4.06
CA ASN A 261 -19.08 2.29 4.81
C ASN A 261 -18.89 3.69 4.22
N LEU A 262 -17.66 4.02 3.81
CA LEU A 262 -17.36 5.32 3.20
C LEU A 262 -17.98 5.42 1.80
N VAL A 263 -17.89 4.40 0.98
CA VAL A 263 -18.50 4.32 -0.35
C VAL A 263 -20.01 4.47 -0.25
N GLU A 264 -20.65 3.78 0.69
CA GLU A 264 -22.09 3.88 0.93
C GLU A 264 -22.49 5.30 1.34
N LYS A 265 -21.79 5.90 2.30
CA LYS A 265 -22.00 7.29 2.72
C LYS A 265 -21.94 8.26 1.53
N LEU A 266 -20.90 8.14 0.69
CA LEU A 266 -20.70 9.05 -0.45
C LEU A 266 -21.65 8.75 -1.63
N SER A 267 -22.14 7.53 -1.75
CA SER A 267 -23.13 7.17 -2.77
C SER A 267 -24.48 7.89 -2.55
N HIS A 268 -24.76 8.27 -1.33
CA HIS A 268 -25.97 9.02 -0.93
C HIS A 268 -25.72 10.53 -0.74
N ASP A 269 -24.54 11.03 -1.11
CA ASP A 269 -24.21 12.45 -1.01
C ASP A 269 -25.16 13.32 -1.88
N LYS A 270 -25.40 14.56 -1.46
CA LYS A 270 -26.26 15.50 -2.19
C LYS A 270 -25.65 15.91 -3.53
N GLU A 271 -24.33 15.99 -3.60
CA GLU A 271 -23.61 16.40 -4.80
C GLU A 271 -23.44 15.23 -5.78
N VAL A 272 -23.95 15.41 -7.00
CA VAL A 272 -23.81 14.42 -8.08
C VAL A 272 -22.35 14.09 -8.38
N ARG A 273 -21.47 15.10 -8.29
CA ARG A 273 -20.04 14.94 -8.53
C ARG A 273 -19.42 13.95 -7.53
N VAL A 274 -19.76 14.10 -6.25
CA VAL A 274 -19.26 13.22 -5.18
C VAL A 274 -19.79 11.80 -5.38
N ARG A 275 -21.09 11.63 -5.63
CA ARG A 275 -21.67 10.29 -5.90
C ARG A 275 -21.00 9.58 -7.07
N ASN A 276 -20.57 10.33 -8.09
CA ASN A 276 -19.93 9.73 -9.26
C ASN A 276 -18.51 9.22 -8.99
N THR A 277 -17.81 9.68 -7.96
CA THR A 277 -16.45 9.24 -7.63
C THR A 277 -16.40 7.81 -7.12
N VAL A 278 -17.50 7.30 -6.58
CA VAL A 278 -17.62 5.97 -5.96
C VAL A 278 -18.36 4.94 -6.82
N LYS A 279 -18.66 5.31 -8.08
CA LYS A 279 -19.44 4.46 -8.98
C LYS A 279 -18.54 3.61 -9.88
N TRP A 280 -18.81 2.33 -9.91
CA TRP A 280 -18.40 1.45 -10.99
C TRP A 280 -19.32 1.64 -12.19
N LYS A 281 -18.80 2.09 -13.32
CA LYS A 281 -19.59 2.44 -14.49
C LYS A 281 -19.72 1.24 -15.43
N ASN A 282 -20.97 0.82 -15.66
CA ASN A 282 -21.22 -0.21 -16.64
C ASN A 282 -21.09 0.36 -18.06
N ARG A 283 -20.08 -0.05 -18.81
CA ARG A 283 -19.82 0.40 -20.19
C ARG A 283 -20.93 0.04 -21.17
N TYR A 284 -21.65 -1.04 -20.89
CA TYR A 284 -22.68 -1.58 -21.79
C TYR A 284 -24.07 -1.09 -21.42
N ASN A 285 -24.30 -0.74 -20.17
CA ASN A 285 -25.59 -0.26 -19.69
C ASN A 285 -25.42 0.78 -18.58
N PRO A 286 -25.36 2.07 -18.92
CA PRO A 286 -25.17 3.14 -17.93
C PRO A 286 -26.30 3.24 -16.89
N SER A 287 -27.48 2.69 -17.16
CA SER A 287 -28.57 2.62 -16.18
C SER A 287 -28.32 1.62 -15.05
N GLN A 288 -27.32 0.75 -15.21
CA GLN A 288 -26.88 -0.22 -14.22
C GLN A 288 -25.52 0.12 -13.60
N ASP A 289 -25.19 1.40 -13.51
CA ASP A 289 -24.06 1.85 -12.71
C ASP A 289 -24.32 1.45 -11.25
N MET A 290 -23.30 0.93 -10.59
CA MET A 290 -23.38 0.48 -9.20
C MET A 290 -22.25 1.08 -8.35
N SER A 291 -22.27 0.87 -7.05
CA SER A 291 -21.19 1.28 -6.18
C SER A 291 -19.96 0.39 -6.36
N PHE A 292 -18.77 0.87 -5.98
CA PHE A 292 -17.58 0.00 -5.93
C PHE A 292 -17.80 -1.20 -5.03
N THR A 293 -18.48 -1.02 -3.90
CA THR A 293 -18.78 -2.12 -2.97
C THR A 293 -19.61 -3.21 -3.64
N ASP A 294 -20.65 -2.84 -4.39
CA ASP A 294 -21.50 -3.80 -5.10
C ASP A 294 -20.71 -4.50 -6.21
N ALA A 295 -19.86 -3.76 -6.92
CA ALA A 295 -19.00 -4.33 -7.96
C ALA A 295 -18.03 -5.39 -7.40
N PHE A 296 -17.45 -5.15 -6.22
CA PHE A 296 -16.60 -6.14 -5.55
C PHE A 296 -17.41 -7.33 -5.02
N LYS A 297 -18.57 -7.09 -4.42
CA LYS A 297 -19.47 -8.16 -3.97
C LYS A 297 -19.91 -9.08 -5.11
N LEU A 298 -20.22 -8.51 -6.26
CA LEU A 298 -20.60 -9.26 -7.46
C LEU A 298 -19.39 -9.80 -8.23
N ARG A 299 -18.17 -9.57 -7.71
CA ARG A 299 -16.90 -10.03 -8.32
C ARG A 299 -16.74 -9.59 -9.78
N LEU A 300 -17.07 -8.34 -10.09
CA LEU A 300 -16.93 -7.76 -11.43
C LEU A 300 -15.48 -7.36 -11.77
N PHE A 301 -14.53 -7.87 -11.02
CA PHE A 301 -13.10 -7.72 -11.27
C PHE A 301 -12.48 -9.05 -11.68
N HIS A 302 -11.43 -8.99 -12.44
CA HIS A 302 -10.54 -10.11 -12.68
C HIS A 302 -9.32 -9.98 -11.76
N GLY A 303 -8.97 -11.04 -11.08
CA GLY A 303 -7.80 -11.05 -10.20
C GLY A 303 -7.22 -12.46 -10.13
N ILE A 304 -5.90 -12.54 -10.07
CA ILE A 304 -5.16 -13.80 -10.06
C ILE A 304 -4.71 -14.08 -8.62
N ILE A 305 -4.88 -15.31 -8.14
CA ILE A 305 -4.42 -15.72 -6.83
C ILE A 305 -2.90 -15.63 -6.79
N ASN A 306 -2.37 -14.81 -5.87
CA ASN A 306 -0.95 -14.68 -5.61
C ASN A 306 -0.50 -15.58 -4.46
N LYS A 307 -1.34 -15.68 -3.42
CA LYS A 307 -1.02 -16.43 -2.20
C LYS A 307 -2.29 -17.06 -1.63
N VAL A 308 -2.18 -18.27 -1.15
CA VAL A 308 -3.16 -18.94 -0.30
C VAL A 308 -2.54 -19.10 1.07
N GLU A 309 -3.32 -18.99 2.12
CA GLU A 309 -2.87 -19.17 3.50
C GLU A 309 -2.06 -20.46 3.65
N ASN A 310 -0.80 -20.32 4.07
CA ASN A 310 0.12 -21.42 4.25
C ASN A 310 1.05 -21.14 5.45
N PRO A 311 1.61 -22.19 6.09
CA PRO A 311 2.45 -22.03 7.29
C PRO A 311 3.72 -21.20 7.08
N ASP A 312 4.25 -21.19 5.87
CA ASP A 312 5.49 -20.49 5.53
C ASP A 312 5.26 -19.04 5.09
N ASP A 313 4.00 -18.62 4.99
CA ASP A 313 3.56 -17.30 4.54
C ASP A 313 4.12 -16.86 3.16
N ARG A 314 4.38 -17.83 2.27
CA ARG A 314 4.98 -17.61 0.96
C ARG A 314 3.95 -17.47 -0.15
N SER A 315 4.25 -16.62 -1.13
CA SER A 315 3.49 -16.56 -2.36
C SER A 315 3.71 -17.81 -3.22
N ILE A 316 2.77 -18.10 -4.12
CA ILE A 316 2.89 -19.23 -5.05
C ILE A 316 4.14 -19.07 -5.92
N LEU A 317 4.43 -17.86 -6.38
CA LEU A 317 5.61 -17.57 -7.17
C LEU A 317 6.91 -17.88 -6.40
N GLU A 318 7.00 -17.47 -5.14
CA GLU A 318 8.17 -17.74 -4.30
C GLU A 318 8.41 -19.23 -4.08
N VAL A 319 7.35 -19.99 -3.79
CA VAL A 319 7.47 -21.46 -3.61
C VAL A 319 8.03 -22.11 -4.87
N TYR A 320 7.56 -21.73 -6.05
CA TYR A 320 8.04 -22.31 -7.31
C TYR A 320 9.46 -21.88 -7.65
N THR A 321 9.78 -20.59 -7.41
CA THR A 321 11.15 -20.07 -7.65
C THR A 321 12.17 -20.72 -6.74
N LEU A 322 11.87 -20.90 -5.45
CA LEU A 322 12.74 -21.56 -4.48
C LEU A 322 12.99 -23.04 -4.83
N ASN A 323 12.02 -23.69 -5.45
CA ASN A 323 12.13 -25.08 -5.93
C ASN A 323 12.83 -25.19 -7.29
N GLY A 324 13.37 -24.08 -7.82
CA GLY A 324 14.08 -24.06 -9.11
C GLY A 324 13.17 -24.30 -10.32
N ARG A 325 11.86 -24.13 -10.18
CA ARG A 325 10.88 -24.30 -11.25
C ARG A 325 10.79 -23.06 -12.14
N ALA A 326 10.37 -23.26 -13.38
CA ALA A 326 10.22 -22.17 -14.33
C ALA A 326 9.08 -21.21 -13.90
N TYR A 327 9.23 -19.92 -14.18
CA TYR A 327 8.21 -18.89 -13.95
C TYR A 327 6.83 -19.28 -14.56
N GLY A 328 6.84 -19.86 -15.75
CA GLY A 328 5.61 -20.33 -16.40
C GLY A 328 4.80 -21.35 -15.57
N GLU A 329 5.49 -22.21 -14.82
CA GLU A 329 4.81 -23.18 -13.94
C GLU A 329 4.12 -22.48 -12.77
N SER A 330 4.70 -21.43 -12.23
CA SER A 330 4.05 -20.64 -11.16
C SER A 330 2.78 -19.93 -11.63
N VAL A 331 2.76 -19.49 -12.89
CA VAL A 331 1.55 -18.88 -13.49
C VAL A 331 0.44 -19.93 -13.59
N PHE A 332 0.75 -21.15 -14.06
CA PHE A 332 -0.23 -22.24 -14.09
C PHE A 332 -0.70 -22.65 -12.69
N ALA A 333 0.21 -22.68 -11.71
CA ALA A 333 -0.14 -23.02 -10.33
C ALA A 333 -1.13 -22.04 -9.72
N ARG A 334 -1.08 -20.76 -10.08
CA ARG A 334 -2.08 -19.78 -9.66
C ARG A 334 -3.49 -20.12 -10.18
N TRP A 335 -3.59 -20.57 -11.42
CA TRP A 335 -4.84 -21.06 -12.01
C TRP A 335 -5.31 -22.38 -11.39
N GLU A 336 -4.36 -23.26 -11.06
CA GLU A 336 -4.68 -24.53 -10.37
C GLU A 336 -5.31 -24.28 -8.99
N GLU A 337 -4.90 -23.24 -8.26
CA GLU A 337 -5.52 -22.90 -6.98
C GLU A 337 -6.99 -22.46 -7.14
N GLU A 338 -7.31 -21.72 -8.19
CA GLU A 338 -8.71 -21.42 -8.54
C GLU A 338 -9.51 -22.70 -8.80
N MET A 339 -8.95 -23.62 -9.59
CA MET A 339 -9.60 -24.88 -9.90
C MET A 339 -9.81 -25.75 -8.66
N LYS A 340 -8.82 -25.81 -7.76
CA LYS A 340 -8.94 -26.53 -6.48
C LYS A 340 -10.03 -25.97 -5.57
N MET A 341 -10.25 -24.66 -5.57
CA MET A 341 -11.35 -24.06 -4.82
C MET A 341 -12.71 -24.45 -5.39
N MET A 342 -12.87 -24.42 -6.71
CA MET A 342 -14.09 -24.86 -7.38
C MET A 342 -14.33 -26.38 -7.17
N GLU A 343 -13.28 -27.19 -7.22
CA GLU A 343 -13.37 -28.62 -6.95
C GLU A 343 -13.79 -28.91 -5.51
N LYS A 344 -13.23 -28.18 -4.52
CA LYS A 344 -13.65 -28.31 -3.13
C LYS A 344 -15.13 -27.98 -2.95
N GLU A 345 -15.63 -26.94 -3.60
CA GLU A 345 -17.05 -26.60 -3.56
C GLU A 345 -17.90 -27.73 -4.21
N HIS A 346 -17.49 -28.19 -5.39
CA HIS A 346 -18.22 -29.23 -6.11
C HIS A 346 -18.29 -30.53 -5.31
N ASN A 347 -17.19 -30.96 -4.73
CA ASN A 347 -17.15 -32.21 -3.94
C ASN A 347 -18.04 -32.18 -2.68
N LEU A 348 -18.48 -31.01 -2.24
CA LEU A 348 -19.42 -30.88 -1.12
C LEU A 348 -20.89 -31.06 -1.54
N TRP A 349 -21.17 -31.03 -2.84
CA TRP A 349 -22.52 -31.24 -3.37
C TRP A 349 -22.79 -32.69 -3.75
N GLU A 350 -21.76 -33.54 -3.80
CA GLU A 350 -21.91 -34.95 -4.18
C GLU A 350 -22.28 -35.88 -3.02
N TYR A 351 -22.51 -35.36 -1.80
CA TYR A 351 -22.89 -36.15 -0.63
C TYR A 351 -24.27 -35.79 -0.12
#